data_4efc86446034363b4e79df6a4c77738d
#
_entry.id   4efc86446034363b4e79df6a4c77738d
#
_cell.length_a   1.000
_cell.length_b   1.000
_cell.length_c   1.000
_cell.angle_alpha   90.00
_cell.angle_beta   90.00
_cell.angle_gamma   90.00
#
_symmetry.space_group_name_H-M   'P 1'
#
loop_
_entity.id
_entity.type
_entity.pdbx_description
1 polymer ?
#
loop_
_entity_poly.entity_id
_entity_poly.type
_entity_poly.pdbx_seq_one_letter_code
_entity_poly.pdbx_strand_id
1 'polypeptide(L)'
;MDTSVAAGDDRGWAEAYLDYLDKDQTEDEPVKYYSLIYVDEDDIPELVVDTGFEAGGCQILTWHGGLLDVLQTSRLYFQYIERGNLLDNCDGHMGYYYDLVYTIHDGRWVQIFDGEYSEFAEDSDPDEDYDEELGRWDTLYYSVNGKETDKDTYYKELNKVFDKDRLKEVVDYLILDDLLSYLKTGKMIYEDHRYELFTEDCTWDEAQKKCEEKGGYLASLTCDGEFDKVEDMIRSEGKNNICFYVGAKRDEYSFEWTEPGLTQRDCVGNPYFKHWLDNGPSYTDTLKDGTEIEEDRVELIYRKNEDCFLLNDIPNDVIGIYPSFAGRMGYICEYDR
;
A
#
# COMPACT_ATOMS: atom_id res chain seq x y z
N MET A 1 21.62 -39.98 20.37
CA MET A 1 20.16 -39.93 20.25
C MET A 1 19.83 -38.54 19.75
N ASP A 2 19.61 -38.51 18.48
CA ASP A 2 19.33 -37.29 17.73
C ASP A 2 17.82 -37.01 17.84
N THR A 3 17.44 -35.99 18.60
CA THR A 3 16.05 -35.54 18.66
C THR A 3 15.96 -34.24 17.87
N SER A 4 16.04 -34.35 16.53
CA SER A 4 15.50 -33.33 15.67
C SER A 4 13.98 -33.37 15.78
N VAL A 5 13.42 -32.60 16.70
CA VAL A 5 12.02 -32.21 16.64
C VAL A 5 11.91 -31.30 15.43
N ALA A 6 11.28 -31.82 14.37
CA ALA A 6 10.82 -30.95 13.31
C ALA A 6 9.95 -29.86 13.97
N ALA A 7 10.34 -28.63 13.86
CA ALA A 7 9.50 -27.49 14.19
C ALA A 7 8.24 -27.63 13.33
N GLY A 8 7.15 -28.04 13.93
CA GLY A 8 5.83 -27.88 13.36
C GLY A 8 5.64 -26.40 13.15
N ASP A 9 5.11 -26.05 12.02
CA ASP A 9 4.78 -24.68 11.62
C ASP A 9 3.84 -24.10 12.69
N ASP A 10 4.39 -23.45 13.71
CA ASP A 10 3.62 -22.85 14.79
C ASP A 10 3.09 -21.48 14.31
N ARG A 11 1.99 -21.54 13.59
CA ARG A 11 1.30 -20.35 13.08
C ARG A 11 0.32 -19.75 14.10
N GLY A 12 0.56 -19.91 15.39
CA GLY A 12 -0.26 -19.31 16.43
C GLY A 12 -0.38 -17.78 16.33
N TRP A 13 0.64 -17.14 15.78
CA TRP A 13 0.61 -15.71 15.43
C TRP A 13 -0.46 -15.39 14.36
N ALA A 14 -0.56 -16.20 13.31
CA ALA A 14 -1.53 -15.99 12.24
C ALA A 14 -2.97 -16.19 12.75
N GLU A 15 -3.19 -17.20 13.63
CA GLU A 15 -4.49 -17.38 14.30
C GLU A 15 -4.83 -16.17 15.18
N ALA A 16 -3.86 -15.62 15.91
CA ALA A 16 -4.07 -14.44 16.75
C ALA A 16 -4.42 -13.19 15.92
N TYR A 17 -3.78 -13.01 14.75
CA TYR A 17 -4.10 -11.92 13.84
C TYR A 17 -5.48 -12.10 13.20
N LEU A 18 -5.86 -13.32 12.80
CA LEU A 18 -7.22 -13.62 12.31
C LEU A 18 -8.28 -13.29 13.38
N ASP A 19 -8.03 -13.72 14.63
CA ASP A 19 -8.92 -13.43 15.75
C ASP A 19 -9.04 -11.93 16.06
N TYR A 20 -7.99 -11.15 15.81
CA TYR A 20 -8.01 -9.70 15.94
C TYR A 20 -8.86 -9.06 14.85
N LEU A 21 -8.59 -9.41 13.59
CA LEU A 21 -9.30 -8.87 12.43
C LEU A 21 -10.81 -9.19 12.46
N ASP A 22 -11.20 -10.38 12.93
CA ASP A 22 -12.61 -10.76 13.06
C ASP A 22 -13.38 -9.88 14.07
N LYS A 23 -12.70 -9.38 15.10
CA LYS A 23 -13.28 -8.52 16.13
C LYS A 23 -13.28 -7.04 15.76
N ASP A 24 -12.40 -6.65 14.86
CA ASP A 24 -12.17 -5.25 14.47
C ASP A 24 -13.05 -4.80 13.29
N GLN A 25 -13.86 -5.69 12.73
CA GLN A 25 -14.77 -5.35 11.62
C GLN A 25 -16.07 -4.73 12.12
N THR A 26 -16.32 -3.47 11.74
CA THR A 26 -17.61 -2.80 11.91
C THR A 26 -18.17 -2.38 10.54
N GLU A 27 -19.49 -2.48 10.34
CA GLU A 27 -20.15 -2.28 9.03
C GLU A 27 -20.05 -0.85 8.46
N ASP A 28 -19.61 0.14 9.23
CA ASP A 28 -19.58 1.57 8.86
C ASP A 28 -18.16 2.17 8.85
N GLU A 29 -17.10 1.36 8.87
CA GLU A 29 -15.72 1.87 8.88
C GLU A 29 -15.16 2.13 7.47
N PRO A 30 -14.20 3.08 7.33
CA PRO A 30 -13.44 3.26 6.09
C PRO A 30 -12.77 1.97 5.63
N VAL A 31 -12.47 1.89 4.35
CA VAL A 31 -11.68 0.78 3.80
C VAL A 31 -10.31 0.77 4.47
N LYS A 32 -9.92 -0.39 5.02
CA LYS A 32 -8.62 -0.59 5.67
C LYS A 32 -7.65 -1.24 4.68
N TYR A 33 -6.36 -0.91 4.86
CA TYR A 33 -5.27 -1.52 4.10
C TYR A 33 -4.32 -2.22 5.06
N TYR A 34 -3.61 -3.21 4.59
CA TYR A 34 -2.83 -4.11 5.43
C TYR A 34 -1.42 -4.26 4.90
N SER A 35 -0.45 -4.44 5.80
CA SER A 35 0.91 -4.79 5.44
C SER A 35 1.50 -5.76 6.44
N LEU A 36 2.44 -6.57 5.98
CA LEU A 36 3.24 -7.43 6.84
C LEU A 36 4.69 -6.93 6.79
N ILE A 37 5.19 -6.48 7.92
CA ILE A 37 6.54 -5.92 8.05
C ILE A 37 7.34 -6.71 9.08
N TYR A 38 8.66 -6.68 8.99
CA TYR A 38 9.55 -7.32 9.96
C TYR A 38 10.29 -6.25 10.76
N VAL A 39 9.76 -5.88 11.92
CA VAL A 39 10.36 -4.85 12.78
C VAL A 39 11.49 -5.45 13.61
N ASP A 40 11.26 -6.59 14.27
CA ASP A 40 12.30 -7.26 15.06
C ASP A 40 13.05 -8.38 14.30
N GLU A 41 13.89 -9.12 14.99
CA GLU A 41 14.77 -10.13 14.38
C GLU A 41 14.10 -11.50 14.19
N ASP A 42 12.87 -11.68 14.67
CA ASP A 42 12.19 -12.96 14.53
C ASP A 42 11.58 -13.15 13.11
N ASP A 43 11.09 -14.33 12.82
CA ASP A 43 10.50 -14.64 11.51
C ASP A 43 8.96 -14.49 11.51
N ILE A 44 8.40 -13.82 12.51
CA ILE A 44 6.99 -13.49 12.60
C ILE A 44 6.81 -12.04 12.18
N PRO A 45 6.05 -11.76 11.09
CA PRO A 45 5.83 -10.39 10.68
C PRO A 45 4.88 -9.67 11.63
N GLU A 46 5.13 -8.40 11.89
CA GLU A 46 4.15 -7.49 12.46
C GLU A 46 3.07 -7.19 11.42
N LEU A 47 1.80 -7.22 11.86
CA LEU A 47 0.68 -6.84 11.02
C LEU A 47 0.38 -5.35 11.21
N VAL A 48 0.49 -4.60 10.12
CA VAL A 48 0.01 -3.21 10.04
C VAL A 48 -1.44 -3.21 9.55
N VAL A 49 -2.31 -2.55 10.30
CA VAL A 49 -3.69 -2.24 9.90
C VAL A 49 -3.78 -0.73 9.75
N ASP A 50 -3.77 -0.26 8.51
CA ASP A 50 -3.99 1.13 8.16
C ASP A 50 -5.50 1.41 8.17
N THR A 51 -5.94 2.38 8.96
CA THR A 51 -7.38 2.67 9.15
C THR A 51 -8.02 3.43 7.98
N GLY A 52 -7.25 3.80 6.95
CA GLY A 52 -7.74 4.51 5.78
C GLY A 52 -8.01 6.01 6.01
N PHE A 53 -7.73 6.56 7.20
CA PHE A 53 -7.86 8.00 7.47
C PHE A 53 -6.83 8.50 8.49
N GLU A 54 -6.28 9.66 8.23
CA GLU A 54 -5.14 10.24 8.97
C GLU A 54 -5.31 10.26 10.49
N ALA A 55 -6.46 10.67 10.99
CA ALA A 55 -6.70 10.76 12.43
C ALA A 55 -6.91 9.40 13.12
N GLY A 56 -7.09 8.33 12.32
CA GLY A 56 -7.21 6.96 12.81
C GLY A 56 -5.86 6.30 13.02
N GLY A 57 -4.85 6.73 12.29
CA GLY A 57 -3.52 6.15 12.34
C GLY A 57 -3.48 4.69 11.91
N CYS A 58 -2.40 4.00 12.28
CA CYS A 58 -2.22 2.57 12.07
C CYS A 58 -2.25 1.81 13.39
N GLN A 59 -2.76 0.58 13.35
CA GLN A 59 -2.59 -0.40 14.43
C GLN A 59 -1.50 -1.38 14.00
N ILE A 60 -0.46 -1.50 14.81
CA ILE A 60 0.69 -2.36 14.48
C ILE A 60 0.75 -3.47 15.53
N LEU A 61 0.42 -4.68 15.09
CA LEU A 61 0.31 -5.86 15.92
C LEU A 61 1.63 -6.61 15.94
N THR A 62 2.11 -6.97 17.13
CA THR A 62 3.20 -7.93 17.32
C THR A 62 2.72 -9.12 18.13
N TRP A 63 3.28 -10.30 17.85
CA TRP A 63 2.94 -11.52 18.58
C TRP A 63 4.20 -12.24 19.04
N HIS A 64 4.23 -12.63 20.32
CA HIS A 64 5.32 -13.44 20.86
C HIS A 64 4.81 -14.39 21.93
N GLY A 65 5.04 -15.71 21.75
CA GLY A 65 4.78 -16.72 22.75
C GLY A 65 3.33 -16.80 23.27
N GLY A 66 2.34 -16.48 22.42
CA GLY A 66 0.91 -16.46 22.77
C GLY A 66 0.41 -15.08 23.28
N LEU A 67 1.26 -14.07 23.31
CA LEU A 67 0.90 -12.71 23.64
C LEU A 67 0.78 -11.89 22.36
N LEU A 68 -0.37 -11.26 22.16
CA LEU A 68 -0.61 -10.23 21.13
C LEU A 68 -0.54 -8.85 21.79
N ASP A 69 0.22 -7.94 21.21
CA ASP A 69 0.27 -6.54 21.63
C ASP A 69 0.07 -5.61 20.43
N VAL A 70 -0.49 -4.43 20.67
CA VAL A 70 -0.88 -3.50 19.60
C VAL A 70 -0.34 -2.13 19.90
N LEU A 71 0.45 -1.58 18.97
CA LEU A 71 0.84 -0.18 18.97
C LEU A 71 -0.14 0.60 18.09
N GLN A 72 -0.78 1.61 18.67
CA GLN A 72 -1.58 2.58 17.93
C GLN A 72 -0.71 3.78 17.57
N THR A 73 -0.52 4.06 16.27
CA THR A 73 0.14 5.29 15.83
C THR A 73 -0.83 6.48 15.87
N SER A 74 -0.28 7.68 15.93
CA SER A 74 -1.10 8.91 15.97
C SER A 74 -1.67 9.28 14.61
N ARG A 75 -0.98 8.87 13.53
CA ARG A 75 -1.27 9.13 12.13
C ARG A 75 -0.95 7.91 11.28
N LEU A 76 -1.26 7.96 9.98
CA LEU A 76 -0.97 6.86 9.05
C LEU A 76 0.53 6.69 8.80
N TYR A 77 1.29 7.78 8.82
CA TYR A 77 2.73 7.74 8.56
C TYR A 77 3.53 7.27 9.78
N PHE A 78 4.45 6.35 9.54
CA PHE A 78 5.49 5.93 10.48
C PHE A 78 6.68 5.36 9.70
N GLN A 79 7.80 5.20 10.37
CA GLN A 79 9.02 4.61 9.82
C GLN A 79 9.49 3.47 10.71
N TYR A 80 10.21 2.51 10.13
CA TYR A 80 10.78 1.40 10.91
C TYR A 80 12.16 1.00 10.36
N ILE A 81 12.93 0.27 11.15
CA ILE A 81 14.17 -0.34 10.71
C ILE A 81 13.96 -1.84 10.62
N GLU A 82 13.90 -2.35 9.39
CA GLU A 82 13.65 -3.76 9.14
C GLU A 82 14.64 -4.63 9.90
N ARG A 83 14.12 -5.57 10.69
CA ARG A 83 14.87 -6.47 11.58
C ARG A 83 15.85 -5.75 12.51
N GLY A 84 15.57 -4.51 12.82
CA GLY A 84 16.35 -3.68 13.72
C GLY A 84 15.69 -3.45 15.08
N ASN A 85 14.49 -3.96 15.25
CA ASN A 85 13.64 -3.82 16.43
C ASN A 85 13.40 -2.37 16.83
N LEU A 86 13.14 -1.52 15.82
CA LEU A 86 12.89 -0.08 16.01
C LEU A 86 11.78 0.37 15.06
N LEU A 87 10.84 1.11 15.62
CA LEU A 87 9.76 1.78 14.90
C LEU A 87 9.66 3.22 15.43
N ASP A 88 9.60 4.19 14.53
CA ASP A 88 9.39 5.59 14.83
C ASP A 88 7.98 6.00 14.37
N ASN A 89 7.09 6.22 15.32
CA ASN A 89 5.80 6.85 15.11
C ASN A 89 6.03 8.36 15.02
N CYS A 90 6.39 8.83 13.82
CA CYS A 90 6.76 10.20 13.54
C CYS A 90 5.79 10.84 12.57
N ASP A 91 5.35 12.03 12.87
CA ASP A 91 4.51 12.85 12.00
C ASP A 91 4.33 14.24 12.63
N GLY A 92 3.39 15.04 12.09
CA GLY A 92 3.03 16.33 12.65
C GLY A 92 1.71 16.85 12.11
N HIS A 93 1.12 17.78 12.85
CA HIS A 93 -0.10 18.46 12.43
C HIS A 93 -0.20 19.84 13.07
N MET A 94 -0.57 20.85 12.25
CA MET A 94 -0.82 22.22 12.71
C MET A 94 0.32 22.79 13.56
N GLY A 95 1.57 22.61 13.10
CA GLY A 95 2.75 23.15 13.78
C GLY A 95 3.27 22.32 14.95
N TYR A 96 2.70 21.17 15.25
CA TYR A 96 3.19 20.21 16.25
C TYR A 96 3.69 18.95 15.57
N TYR A 97 4.90 18.53 15.93
CA TYR A 97 5.61 17.39 15.33
C TYR A 97 6.17 16.50 16.43
N TYR A 98 6.36 15.23 16.13
CA TYR A 98 6.89 14.27 17.09
C TYR A 98 7.70 13.17 16.40
N ASP A 99 8.66 12.60 17.15
CA ASP A 99 9.33 11.33 16.89
C ASP A 99 9.19 10.48 18.17
N LEU A 100 8.37 9.43 18.12
CA LEU A 100 8.11 8.52 19.23
C LEU A 100 8.66 7.15 18.87
N VAL A 101 9.88 6.82 19.36
CA VAL A 101 10.52 5.57 18.98
C VAL A 101 10.15 4.44 19.93
N TYR A 102 9.78 3.32 19.35
CA TYR A 102 9.38 2.08 20.02
C TYR A 102 10.32 0.93 19.68
N THR A 103 10.40 -0.02 20.59
CA THR A 103 11.04 -1.33 20.42
C THR A 103 10.09 -2.42 20.90
N ILE A 104 10.27 -3.66 20.42
CA ILE A 104 9.56 -4.82 20.94
C ILE A 104 10.42 -5.48 22.03
N HIS A 105 9.89 -5.62 23.23
CA HIS A 105 10.55 -6.30 24.33
C HIS A 105 9.58 -7.30 25.00
N ASP A 106 9.96 -8.57 25.03
CA ASP A 106 9.10 -9.65 25.54
C ASP A 106 7.69 -9.66 24.91
N GLY A 107 7.61 -9.39 23.59
CA GLY A 107 6.36 -9.35 22.83
C GLY A 107 5.48 -8.15 23.15
N ARG A 108 6.05 -7.05 23.62
CA ARG A 108 5.32 -5.81 23.87
C ARG A 108 6.03 -4.62 23.27
N TRP A 109 5.27 -3.69 22.76
CA TRP A 109 5.75 -2.38 22.36
C TRP A 109 6.17 -1.55 23.57
N VAL A 110 7.41 -1.06 23.56
CA VAL A 110 7.98 -0.24 24.63
C VAL A 110 8.54 1.03 24.00
N GLN A 111 8.03 2.18 24.40
CA GLN A 111 8.56 3.47 23.99
C GLN A 111 9.95 3.71 24.63
N ILE A 112 10.92 4.05 23.81
CA ILE A 112 12.32 4.29 24.25
C ILE A 112 12.80 5.71 23.96
N PHE A 113 12.07 6.47 23.15
CA PHE A 113 12.34 7.87 22.88
C PHE A 113 11.02 8.63 22.74
N ASP A 114 11.02 9.84 23.29
CA ASP A 114 9.90 10.77 23.26
C ASP A 114 10.46 12.13 22.85
N GLY A 115 10.31 12.46 21.59
CA GLY A 115 10.75 13.70 20.98
C GLY A 115 9.57 14.48 20.43
N GLU A 116 9.52 15.75 20.76
CA GLU A 116 8.51 16.67 20.23
C GLU A 116 9.17 17.97 19.78
N TYR A 117 8.62 18.57 18.75
CA TYR A 117 8.96 19.94 18.36
C TYR A 117 7.73 20.65 17.79
N SER A 118 7.66 21.95 18.03
CA SER A 118 6.52 22.74 17.61
C SER A 118 6.94 24.13 17.16
N GLU A 119 6.08 24.75 16.34
CA GLU A 119 6.16 26.14 15.94
C GLU A 119 5.72 27.10 17.07
N PHE A 120 5.23 26.53 18.21
CA PHE A 120 4.70 27.28 19.34
C PHE A 120 5.38 26.86 20.63
N ALA A 121 5.84 27.82 21.44
CA ALA A 121 6.20 27.57 22.82
C ALA A 121 4.93 27.44 23.69
N GLU A 122 5.01 26.74 24.82
CA GLU A 122 3.90 26.63 25.79
C GLU A 122 3.28 28.00 26.19
N ASP A 123 4.10 29.06 26.18
CA ASP A 123 3.73 30.43 26.56
C ASP A 123 3.87 31.44 25.40
N SER A 124 4.02 30.99 24.12
CA SER A 124 4.18 31.89 22.99
C SER A 124 2.84 32.48 22.55
N ASP A 125 2.86 33.76 22.20
CA ASP A 125 1.74 34.37 21.49
C ASP A 125 1.85 34.02 20.00
N PRO A 126 0.92 33.23 19.43
CA PRO A 126 0.97 32.84 18.03
C PRO A 126 1.06 34.03 17.05
N ASP A 127 0.64 35.22 17.45
CA ASP A 127 0.66 36.40 16.60
C ASP A 127 2.02 37.12 16.59
N GLU A 128 2.92 36.87 17.54
CA GLU A 128 4.22 37.55 17.65
C GLU A 128 5.36 36.85 16.89
N ASP A 129 5.28 35.53 16.70
CA ASP A 129 6.37 34.71 16.13
C ASP A 129 6.16 34.32 14.66
N TYR A 130 5.06 34.76 14.04
CA TYR A 130 4.76 34.45 12.64
C TYR A 130 5.47 35.42 11.68
N ASP A 131 6.35 34.89 10.84
CA ASP A 131 6.99 35.67 9.77
C ASP A 131 6.10 35.73 8.54
N GLU A 132 5.45 36.88 8.32
CA GLU A 132 4.55 37.15 7.19
C GLU A 132 5.28 37.08 5.82
N GLU A 133 6.60 37.38 5.77
CA GLU A 133 7.36 37.34 4.52
C GLU A 133 7.72 35.91 4.13
N LEU A 134 7.98 35.03 5.10
CA LEU A 134 8.28 33.61 4.88
C LEU A 134 7.03 32.74 4.85
N GLY A 135 5.89 33.25 5.33
CA GLY A 135 4.64 32.51 5.43
C GLY A 135 4.72 31.32 6.38
N ARG A 136 5.60 31.39 7.38
CA ARG A 136 5.84 30.34 8.36
C ARG A 136 6.34 30.89 9.70
N TRP A 137 6.33 30.04 10.71
CA TRP A 137 6.93 30.36 12.02
C TRP A 137 8.45 30.29 11.94
N ASP A 138 9.14 31.27 12.52
CA ASP A 138 10.59 31.40 12.42
C ASP A 138 11.34 30.55 13.47
N THR A 139 10.64 30.18 14.54
CA THR A 139 11.25 29.48 15.67
C THR A 139 10.54 28.14 15.91
N LEU A 140 11.33 27.05 15.98
CA LEU A 140 10.85 25.76 16.43
C LEU A 140 11.36 25.47 17.83
N TYR A 141 10.47 25.01 18.70
CA TYR A 141 10.75 24.61 20.06
C TYR A 141 10.88 23.10 20.14
N TYR A 142 11.98 22.61 20.66
CA TYR A 142 12.31 21.19 20.73
C TYR A 142 12.30 20.69 22.15
N SER A 143 11.76 19.49 22.38
CA SER A 143 11.87 18.78 23.65
C SER A 143 12.25 17.31 23.46
N VAL A 144 12.94 16.75 24.42
CA VAL A 144 13.28 15.32 24.53
C VAL A 144 12.91 14.83 25.93
N ASN A 145 12.02 13.83 26.00
CA ASN A 145 11.48 13.31 27.26
C ASN A 145 10.92 14.43 28.16
N GLY A 146 10.18 15.34 27.56
CA GLY A 146 9.55 16.49 28.24
C GLY A 146 10.53 17.56 28.73
N LYS A 147 11.76 17.58 28.21
CA LYS A 147 12.76 18.63 28.56
C LYS A 147 13.09 19.41 27.31
N GLU A 148 12.96 20.73 27.42
CA GLU A 148 13.35 21.66 26.38
C GLU A 148 14.81 21.49 25.97
N THR A 149 15.11 21.57 24.70
CA THR A 149 16.43 21.42 24.12
C THR A 149 16.56 22.23 22.82
N ASP A 150 17.77 22.28 22.25
CA ASP A 150 17.99 22.85 20.92
C ASP A 150 17.85 21.77 19.82
N LYS A 151 17.67 22.24 18.58
CA LYS A 151 17.53 21.41 17.39
C LYS A 151 18.65 20.37 17.23
N ASP A 152 19.90 20.80 17.40
CA ASP A 152 21.07 19.93 17.19
C ASP A 152 21.12 18.82 18.24
N THR A 153 20.78 19.16 19.47
CA THR A 153 20.70 18.19 20.59
C THR A 153 19.54 17.22 20.35
N TYR A 154 18.37 17.70 19.91
CA TYR A 154 17.22 16.86 19.58
C TYR A 154 17.61 15.77 18.57
N TYR A 155 18.08 16.15 17.39
CA TYR A 155 18.46 15.18 16.35
C TYR A 155 19.65 14.32 16.75
N LYS A 156 20.55 14.81 17.55
CA LYS A 156 21.65 14.01 18.10
C LYS A 156 21.14 12.91 19.04
N GLU A 157 20.17 13.20 19.89
CA GLU A 157 19.58 12.20 20.80
C GLU A 157 18.71 11.20 20.00
N LEU A 158 17.89 11.66 19.04
CA LEU A 158 17.11 10.81 18.16
C LEU A 158 18.01 9.84 17.37
N ASN A 159 19.07 10.35 16.72
CA ASN A 159 20.00 9.54 15.93
C ASN A 159 20.81 8.52 16.73
N LYS A 160 20.82 8.58 18.08
CA LYS A 160 21.39 7.53 18.92
C LYS A 160 20.51 6.30 19.03
N VAL A 161 19.20 6.48 18.92
CA VAL A 161 18.20 5.43 19.09
C VAL A 161 17.59 4.97 17.76
N PHE A 162 17.50 5.86 16.78
CA PHE A 162 16.91 5.56 15.48
C PHE A 162 17.80 6.08 14.34
N ASP A 163 18.39 5.16 13.57
CA ASP A 163 19.30 5.47 12.46
C ASP A 163 18.48 5.72 11.18
N LYS A 164 18.27 7.00 10.87
CA LYS A 164 17.46 7.43 9.70
C LYS A 164 18.07 7.02 8.34
N ASP A 165 19.34 6.62 8.29
CA ASP A 165 19.96 6.08 7.05
C ASP A 165 19.51 4.63 6.73
N ARG A 166 18.85 3.96 7.68
CA ARG A 166 18.37 2.57 7.58
C ARG A 166 16.86 2.46 7.57
N LEU A 167 16.16 3.57 7.63
CA LEU A 167 14.70 3.57 7.72
C LEU A 167 14.05 2.90 6.50
N LYS A 168 12.90 2.31 6.75
CA LYS A 168 11.92 1.89 5.75
C LYS A 168 10.57 2.54 6.03
N GLU A 169 9.83 2.75 4.97
CA GLU A 169 8.41 3.08 5.00
C GLU A 169 7.61 1.87 4.55
N VAL A 170 6.36 1.81 4.94
CA VAL A 170 5.45 0.79 4.39
C VAL A 170 5.11 1.19 2.96
N VAL A 171 5.36 0.31 2.02
CA VAL A 171 5.16 0.54 0.58
C VAL A 171 4.31 -0.52 -0.09
N ASP A 172 4.16 -1.68 0.55
CA ASP A 172 3.44 -2.83 0.01
C ASP A 172 2.17 -3.06 0.86
N TYR A 173 1.04 -2.72 0.27
CA TYR A 173 -0.28 -2.82 0.92
C TYR A 173 -1.11 -3.93 0.29
N LEU A 174 -1.68 -4.75 1.14
CA LEU A 174 -2.55 -5.85 0.81
C LEU A 174 -4.01 -5.45 1.00
N ILE A 175 -4.88 -5.97 0.14
CA ILE A 175 -6.31 -6.01 0.42
C ILE A 175 -6.62 -7.09 1.47
N LEU A 176 -7.79 -6.99 2.10
CA LEU A 176 -8.18 -7.96 3.14
C LEU A 176 -8.17 -9.40 2.65
N ASP A 177 -8.62 -9.63 1.42
CA ASP A 177 -8.71 -10.97 0.82
C ASP A 177 -7.33 -11.64 0.74
N ASP A 178 -6.30 -10.91 0.28
CA ASP A 178 -4.91 -11.40 0.21
C ASP A 178 -4.34 -11.69 1.60
N LEU A 179 -4.52 -10.76 2.54
CA LEU A 179 -4.08 -10.96 3.92
C LEU A 179 -4.72 -12.18 4.54
N LEU A 180 -6.04 -12.35 4.42
CA LEU A 180 -6.76 -13.51 4.98
C LEU A 180 -6.30 -14.83 4.35
N SER A 181 -6.00 -14.84 3.05
CA SER A 181 -5.43 -16.00 2.38
C SER A 181 -4.07 -16.36 2.97
N TYR A 182 -3.18 -15.36 3.08
CA TYR A 182 -1.85 -15.55 3.66
C TYR A 182 -1.90 -16.04 5.11
N LEU A 183 -2.72 -15.42 5.96
CA LEU A 183 -2.87 -15.82 7.36
C LEU A 183 -3.41 -17.26 7.51
N LYS A 184 -4.32 -17.70 6.63
CA LYS A 184 -4.91 -19.04 6.68
C LYS A 184 -4.01 -20.12 6.07
N THR A 185 -3.32 -19.81 4.98
CA THR A 185 -2.66 -20.82 4.14
C THR A 185 -1.14 -20.67 4.06
N GLY A 186 -0.60 -19.50 4.38
CA GLY A 186 0.79 -19.12 4.15
C GLY A 186 1.08 -18.63 2.73
N LYS A 187 0.03 -18.36 1.93
CA LYS A 187 0.16 -17.92 0.55
C LYS A 187 -0.79 -16.77 0.26
N MET A 188 -0.34 -15.84 -0.57
CA MET A 188 -1.20 -14.84 -1.20
C MET A 188 -2.13 -15.51 -2.23
N ILE A 189 -3.28 -14.90 -2.51
CA ILE A 189 -4.25 -15.43 -3.47
C ILE A 189 -3.59 -15.64 -4.83
N TYR A 190 -2.90 -14.63 -5.34
CA TYR A 190 -2.29 -14.65 -6.67
C TYR A 190 -1.24 -15.75 -6.89
N GLU A 191 -0.64 -16.31 -5.83
CA GLU A 191 0.38 -17.37 -5.95
C GLU A 191 -0.20 -18.64 -6.57
N ASP A 192 -1.48 -18.89 -6.35
CA ASP A 192 -2.21 -20.02 -6.92
C ASP A 192 -2.91 -19.69 -8.26
N HIS A 193 -2.88 -18.41 -8.70
CA HIS A 193 -3.47 -17.99 -9.97
C HIS A 193 -2.53 -18.24 -11.16
N ARG A 194 -3.12 -18.47 -12.32
CA ARG A 194 -2.44 -18.64 -13.60
C ARG A 194 -2.88 -17.55 -14.56
N TYR A 195 -1.92 -16.94 -15.23
CA TYR A 195 -2.15 -15.86 -16.20
C TYR A 195 -1.83 -16.31 -17.61
N GLU A 196 -2.58 -15.81 -18.60
CA GLU A 196 -2.30 -15.98 -20.03
C GLU A 196 -2.40 -14.65 -20.77
N LEU A 197 -1.42 -14.35 -21.63
CA LEU A 197 -1.37 -13.14 -22.46
C LEU A 197 -1.98 -13.42 -23.84
N PHE A 198 -2.98 -12.65 -24.21
CA PHE A 198 -3.57 -12.66 -25.54
C PHE A 198 -3.27 -11.34 -26.25
N THR A 199 -2.74 -11.43 -27.49
CA THR A 199 -2.40 -10.27 -28.33
C THR A 199 -3.32 -10.23 -29.52
N GLU A 200 -4.50 -9.70 -29.35
CA GLU A 200 -5.50 -9.53 -30.40
C GLU A 200 -6.29 -8.25 -30.18
N ASP A 201 -6.61 -7.57 -31.28
CA ASP A 201 -7.43 -6.38 -31.27
C ASP A 201 -8.89 -6.73 -30.94
N CYS A 202 -9.40 -6.20 -29.84
CA CYS A 202 -10.80 -6.32 -29.42
C CYS A 202 -11.15 -5.15 -28.50
N THR A 203 -12.42 -5.02 -28.13
CA THR A 203 -12.83 -4.11 -27.05
C THR A 203 -12.58 -4.75 -25.68
N TRP A 204 -12.59 -3.94 -24.63
CA TRP A 204 -12.44 -4.46 -23.26
C TRP A 204 -13.56 -5.44 -22.89
N ASP A 205 -14.82 -5.12 -23.22
CA ASP A 205 -15.96 -6.01 -22.97
C ASP A 205 -15.85 -7.34 -23.74
N GLU A 206 -15.29 -7.32 -24.97
CA GLU A 206 -15.00 -8.54 -25.73
C GLU A 206 -13.87 -9.35 -25.08
N ALA A 207 -12.83 -8.69 -24.56
CA ALA A 207 -11.74 -9.33 -23.85
C ALA A 207 -12.25 -10.03 -22.58
N GLN A 208 -13.06 -9.36 -21.76
CA GLN A 208 -13.70 -9.93 -20.59
C GLN A 208 -14.49 -11.19 -20.95
N LYS A 209 -15.35 -11.09 -21.95
CA LYS A 209 -16.14 -12.23 -22.40
C LYS A 209 -15.29 -13.40 -22.89
N LYS A 210 -14.18 -13.13 -23.59
CA LYS A 210 -13.25 -14.17 -24.05
C LYS A 210 -12.56 -14.88 -22.87
N CYS A 211 -12.22 -14.15 -21.81
CA CYS A 211 -11.70 -14.75 -20.58
C CYS A 211 -12.74 -15.66 -19.91
N GLU A 212 -13.99 -15.17 -19.78
CA GLU A 212 -15.10 -15.95 -19.20
C GLU A 212 -15.38 -17.24 -20.01
N GLU A 213 -15.36 -17.17 -21.35
CA GLU A 213 -15.53 -18.33 -22.22
C GLU A 213 -14.41 -19.38 -22.06
N LYS A 214 -13.25 -18.96 -21.55
CA LYS A 214 -12.10 -19.83 -21.22
C LYS A 214 -12.13 -20.33 -19.78
N GLY A 215 -13.08 -19.87 -18.96
CA GLY A 215 -13.23 -20.22 -17.55
C GLY A 215 -12.34 -19.39 -16.63
N GLY A 216 -11.90 -18.21 -17.08
CA GLY A 216 -11.17 -17.22 -16.30
C GLY A 216 -11.87 -15.87 -16.32
N TYR A 217 -11.15 -14.82 -15.98
CA TYR A 217 -11.59 -13.42 -15.98
C TYR A 217 -10.44 -12.53 -16.42
N LEU A 218 -10.66 -11.23 -16.68
CA LEU A 218 -9.59 -10.28 -16.89
C LEU A 218 -8.82 -10.09 -15.57
N ALA A 219 -7.49 -10.09 -15.64
CA ALA A 219 -6.62 -10.10 -14.48
C ALA A 219 -6.86 -8.91 -13.55
N SER A 220 -7.00 -9.19 -12.26
CA SER A 220 -6.98 -8.22 -11.18
C SER A 220 -5.57 -8.14 -10.62
N LEU A 221 -5.06 -6.94 -10.38
CA LEU A 221 -3.71 -6.70 -9.89
C LEU A 221 -3.80 -6.01 -8.54
N THR A 222 -4.00 -6.79 -7.49
CA THR A 222 -4.41 -6.31 -6.18
C THR A 222 -3.24 -5.94 -5.27
N CYS A 223 -2.03 -6.43 -5.57
CA CYS A 223 -0.82 -6.16 -4.79
C CYS A 223 0.44 -6.12 -5.68
N ASP A 224 1.54 -5.58 -5.16
CA ASP A 224 2.82 -5.45 -5.86
C ASP A 224 3.35 -6.79 -6.36
N GLY A 225 3.23 -7.86 -5.58
CA GLY A 225 3.69 -9.19 -5.98
C GLY A 225 2.96 -9.76 -7.20
N GLU A 226 1.70 -9.41 -7.37
CA GLU A 226 0.91 -9.77 -8.55
C GLU A 226 1.30 -8.94 -9.78
N PHE A 227 1.49 -7.65 -9.59
CA PHE A 227 2.07 -6.76 -10.61
C PHE A 227 3.38 -7.29 -11.13
N ASP A 228 4.33 -7.58 -10.24
CA ASP A 228 5.64 -8.12 -10.58
C ASP A 228 5.54 -9.41 -11.40
N LYS A 229 4.67 -10.33 -10.98
CA LYS A 229 4.43 -11.60 -11.67
C LYS A 229 3.93 -11.40 -13.11
N VAL A 230 2.99 -10.49 -13.30
CA VAL A 230 2.42 -10.17 -14.62
C VAL A 230 3.45 -9.40 -15.48
N GLU A 231 4.15 -8.44 -14.90
CA GLU A 231 5.20 -7.69 -15.58
C GLU A 231 6.33 -8.60 -16.07
N ASP A 232 6.83 -9.49 -15.23
CA ASP A 232 7.85 -10.49 -15.58
C ASP A 232 7.39 -11.38 -16.73
N MET A 233 6.13 -11.80 -16.73
CA MET A 233 5.56 -12.61 -17.81
C MET A 233 5.53 -11.83 -19.13
N ILE A 234 5.06 -10.58 -19.14
CA ILE A 234 5.02 -9.74 -20.34
C ILE A 234 6.44 -9.52 -20.89
N ARG A 235 7.41 -9.23 -20.02
CA ARG A 235 8.82 -9.03 -20.37
C ARG A 235 9.45 -10.30 -20.94
N SER A 236 9.21 -11.44 -20.31
CA SER A 236 9.76 -12.75 -20.75
C SER A 236 9.25 -13.16 -22.13
N GLU A 237 8.03 -12.76 -22.49
CA GLU A 237 7.46 -13.02 -23.82
C GLU A 237 7.81 -11.93 -24.86
N GLY A 238 8.55 -10.88 -24.45
CA GLY A 238 8.96 -9.79 -25.34
C GLY A 238 7.81 -8.92 -25.82
N LYS A 239 6.73 -8.79 -25.04
CA LYS A 239 5.49 -8.12 -25.40
C LYS A 239 5.35 -6.70 -24.86
N ASN A 240 6.43 -6.03 -24.45
CA ASN A 240 6.40 -4.68 -23.88
C ASN A 240 5.76 -3.61 -24.79
N ASN A 241 5.55 -3.90 -26.08
CA ASN A 241 4.91 -2.97 -27.03
C ASN A 241 3.40 -3.14 -27.13
N ILE A 242 2.82 -4.04 -26.35
CA ILE A 242 1.37 -4.30 -26.29
C ILE A 242 0.81 -3.61 -25.06
N CYS A 243 -0.34 -2.99 -25.21
CA CYS A 243 -1.18 -2.50 -24.12
C CYS A 243 -2.19 -3.59 -23.76
N PHE A 244 -2.21 -4.00 -22.50
CA PHE A 244 -3.04 -5.13 -22.07
C PHE A 244 -4.23 -4.67 -21.25
N TYR A 245 -5.43 -5.02 -21.65
CA TYR A 245 -6.61 -4.86 -20.79
C TYR A 245 -6.47 -5.70 -19.53
N VAL A 246 -6.80 -5.09 -18.39
CA VAL A 246 -6.91 -5.73 -17.08
C VAL A 246 -8.31 -5.58 -16.52
N GLY A 247 -8.64 -6.33 -15.49
CA GLY A 247 -9.99 -6.51 -14.98
C GLY A 247 -10.52 -5.39 -14.09
N ALA A 248 -10.21 -4.13 -14.41
CA ALA A 248 -10.78 -3.00 -13.69
C ALA A 248 -11.76 -2.21 -14.54
N LYS A 249 -12.88 -1.85 -13.92
CA LYS A 249 -13.98 -1.11 -14.53
C LYS A 249 -14.51 -0.08 -13.55
N ARG A 250 -14.75 1.15 -14.04
CA ARG A 250 -15.39 2.18 -13.24
C ARG A 250 -16.88 1.93 -13.07
N ASP A 251 -17.34 2.01 -11.83
CA ASP A 251 -18.74 2.23 -11.53
C ASP A 251 -19.05 3.77 -11.49
N GLU A 252 -20.02 4.21 -10.71
CA GLU A 252 -20.38 5.64 -10.64
C GLU A 252 -19.26 6.53 -10.08
N TYR A 253 -18.33 6.01 -9.26
CA TYR A 253 -17.41 6.81 -8.45
C TYR A 253 -15.94 6.37 -8.54
N SER A 254 -15.66 5.07 -8.66
CA SER A 254 -14.31 4.51 -8.55
C SER A 254 -14.08 3.37 -9.53
N PHE A 255 -12.81 3.05 -9.83
CA PHE A 255 -12.47 1.84 -10.54
C PHE A 255 -12.44 0.66 -9.57
N GLU A 256 -13.12 -0.42 -9.95
CA GLU A 256 -13.19 -1.64 -9.17
C GLU A 256 -12.69 -2.84 -9.98
N TRP A 257 -11.98 -3.73 -9.31
CA TRP A 257 -11.61 -5.02 -9.87
C TRP A 257 -12.86 -5.89 -10.11
N THR A 258 -12.91 -6.55 -11.25
CA THR A 258 -14.06 -7.36 -11.66
C THR A 258 -13.93 -8.83 -11.31
N GLU A 259 -12.85 -9.22 -10.64
CA GLU A 259 -12.60 -10.58 -10.19
C GLU A 259 -13.77 -11.11 -9.33
N PRO A 260 -14.27 -12.31 -9.63
CA PRO A 260 -15.34 -12.91 -8.85
C PRO A 260 -14.87 -13.28 -7.45
N GLY A 261 -15.61 -12.87 -6.42
CA GLY A 261 -15.35 -13.28 -5.05
C GLY A 261 -14.53 -12.32 -4.22
N LEU A 262 -13.87 -11.31 -4.82
CA LEU A 262 -13.22 -10.25 -4.04
C LEU A 262 -14.25 -9.47 -3.21
N THR A 263 -13.93 -9.24 -1.94
CA THR A 263 -14.72 -8.39 -1.03
C THR A 263 -14.27 -6.94 -1.09
N GLN A 264 -12.97 -6.71 -1.18
CA GLN A 264 -12.38 -5.38 -1.33
C GLN A 264 -11.93 -5.17 -2.79
N ARG A 265 -12.67 -4.36 -3.54
CA ARG A 265 -12.50 -4.22 -5.01
C ARG A 265 -11.94 -2.89 -5.47
N ASP A 266 -11.92 -1.87 -4.63
CA ASP A 266 -11.47 -0.54 -5.02
C ASP A 266 -9.98 -0.54 -5.39
N CYS A 267 -9.67 -0.19 -6.63
CA CYS A 267 -8.30 -0.10 -7.11
C CYS A 267 -7.77 1.35 -7.21
N VAL A 268 -8.58 2.35 -6.87
CA VAL A 268 -8.21 3.78 -6.90
C VAL A 268 -8.16 4.38 -5.50
N GLY A 269 -9.02 3.93 -4.61
CA GLY A 269 -9.14 4.47 -3.26
C GLY A 269 -7.98 4.11 -2.34
N ASN A 270 -7.11 3.17 -2.75
CA ASN A 270 -5.87 2.91 -2.04
C ASN A 270 -4.85 4.04 -2.33
N PRO A 271 -4.59 4.96 -1.39
CA PRO A 271 -3.68 6.09 -1.62
C PRO A 271 -2.23 5.64 -1.83
N TYR A 272 -1.93 4.38 -1.53
CA TYR A 272 -0.61 3.77 -1.64
C TYR A 272 -0.45 2.97 -2.94
N PHE A 273 -1.52 2.79 -3.70
CA PHE A 273 -1.49 2.09 -4.99
C PHE A 273 -0.80 2.97 -6.05
N LYS A 274 0.51 2.83 -6.15
CA LYS A 274 1.40 3.68 -6.97
C LYS A 274 1.49 3.26 -8.44
N HIS A 275 0.65 2.34 -8.89
CA HIS A 275 0.75 1.77 -10.24
C HIS A 275 -0.02 2.55 -11.32
N TRP A 276 -0.62 3.68 -11.02
CA TRP A 276 -1.24 4.53 -12.00
C TRP A 276 -0.24 5.43 -12.72
N LEU A 277 -0.50 5.73 -14.00
CA LEU A 277 0.20 6.81 -14.70
C LEU A 277 0.08 8.13 -13.94
N ASP A 278 1.08 9.00 -14.07
CA ASP A 278 1.08 10.33 -13.46
C ASP A 278 -0.25 11.07 -13.75
N ASN A 279 -0.92 11.52 -12.69
CA ASN A 279 -2.24 12.14 -12.72
C ASN A 279 -3.40 11.20 -13.16
N GLY A 280 -3.17 9.89 -13.22
CA GLY A 280 -4.23 8.92 -13.45
C GLY A 280 -4.96 8.51 -12.14
N PRO A 281 -6.19 8.01 -12.23
CA PRO A 281 -7.03 8.01 -13.44
C PRO A 281 -7.54 9.40 -13.80
N SER A 282 -7.64 9.69 -15.11
CA SER A 282 -8.14 10.98 -15.63
C SER A 282 -9.65 11.02 -15.85
N TYR A 283 -10.28 9.84 -15.93
CA TYR A 283 -11.70 9.60 -16.15
C TYR A 283 -12.23 10.01 -17.53
N THR A 284 -11.57 10.93 -18.20
CA THR A 284 -11.96 11.41 -19.55
C THR A 284 -10.73 11.87 -20.32
N ASP A 285 -10.74 11.66 -21.65
CA ASP A 285 -9.81 12.30 -22.60
C ASP A 285 -10.57 13.24 -23.54
N THR A 286 -9.86 14.20 -24.14
CA THR A 286 -10.43 15.14 -25.10
C THR A 286 -9.75 15.01 -26.45
N LEU A 287 -10.48 14.61 -27.48
CA LEU A 287 -9.98 14.53 -28.82
C LEU A 287 -9.66 15.92 -29.39
N LYS A 288 -8.85 15.96 -30.47
CA LYS A 288 -8.42 17.23 -31.11
C LYS A 288 -9.55 18.10 -31.62
N ASP A 289 -10.70 17.51 -31.88
CA ASP A 289 -11.93 18.23 -32.32
C ASP A 289 -12.80 18.73 -31.15
N GLY A 290 -12.37 18.48 -29.91
CA GLY A 290 -13.07 18.86 -28.69
C GLY A 290 -14.09 17.81 -28.20
N THR A 291 -14.16 16.64 -28.83
CA THR A 291 -15.02 15.57 -28.33
C THR A 291 -14.45 14.98 -27.05
N GLU A 292 -15.25 14.93 -26.00
CA GLU A 292 -14.93 14.29 -24.72
C GLU A 292 -15.17 12.78 -24.83
N ILE A 293 -14.20 11.99 -24.43
CA ILE A 293 -14.24 10.52 -24.41
C ILE A 293 -14.24 10.07 -22.96
N GLU A 294 -15.21 9.28 -22.60
CA GLU A 294 -15.26 8.64 -21.29
C GLU A 294 -14.26 7.49 -21.22
N GLU A 295 -13.46 7.46 -20.15
CA GLU A 295 -12.49 6.42 -19.85
C GLU A 295 -12.95 5.69 -18.58
N ASP A 296 -13.55 4.53 -18.77
CA ASP A 296 -14.22 3.74 -17.74
C ASP A 296 -13.73 2.29 -17.66
N ARG A 297 -12.61 1.98 -18.33
CA ARG A 297 -11.91 0.70 -18.35
C ARG A 297 -10.43 0.94 -18.06
N VAL A 298 -9.67 -0.14 -17.82
CA VAL A 298 -8.24 -0.04 -17.47
C VAL A 298 -7.41 -0.95 -18.37
N GLU A 299 -6.23 -0.41 -18.73
CA GLU A 299 -5.15 -1.16 -19.38
C GLU A 299 -3.86 -1.08 -18.59
N LEU A 300 -2.97 -2.04 -18.81
CA LEU A 300 -1.58 -2.03 -18.35
C LEU A 300 -0.68 -1.64 -19.53
N ILE A 301 0.07 -0.55 -19.38
CA ILE A 301 0.91 0.02 -20.44
C ILE A 301 2.36 0.13 -20.00
N TYR A 302 3.32 -0.20 -20.90
CA TYR A 302 4.74 -0.06 -20.65
C TYR A 302 5.24 1.37 -20.86
N ARG A 303 5.90 1.92 -19.85
CA ARG A 303 6.55 3.24 -19.85
C ARG A 303 8.04 3.08 -20.04
N LYS A 304 8.49 3.26 -21.28
CA LYS A 304 9.91 3.06 -21.66
C LYS A 304 10.91 3.89 -20.87
N ASN A 305 10.55 5.12 -20.50
CA ASN A 305 11.45 6.03 -19.79
C ASN A 305 11.68 5.62 -18.33
N GLU A 306 10.71 4.94 -17.74
CA GLU A 306 10.69 4.50 -16.33
C GLU A 306 11.01 3.02 -16.22
N ASP A 307 11.00 2.30 -17.36
CA ASP A 307 11.19 0.85 -17.46
C ASP A 307 10.22 0.04 -16.59
N CYS A 308 8.97 0.48 -16.50
CA CYS A 308 7.92 -0.17 -15.71
C CYS A 308 6.59 -0.24 -16.48
N PHE A 309 5.67 -1.04 -15.96
CA PHE A 309 4.28 -1.05 -16.41
C PHE A 309 3.42 -0.25 -15.43
N LEU A 310 2.46 0.50 -15.96
CA LEU A 310 1.53 1.30 -15.16
C LEU A 310 0.11 1.12 -15.69
N LEU A 311 -0.86 1.33 -14.82
CA LEU A 311 -2.27 1.36 -15.18
C LEU A 311 -2.62 2.69 -15.83
N ASN A 312 -3.50 2.62 -16.81
CA ASN A 312 -4.06 3.76 -17.50
C ASN A 312 -5.56 3.53 -17.71
N ASP A 313 -6.37 4.53 -17.43
CA ASP A 313 -7.78 4.49 -17.78
C ASP A 313 -7.99 4.76 -19.27
N ILE A 314 -8.94 4.06 -19.85
CA ILE A 314 -9.18 4.01 -21.30
C ILE A 314 -10.67 3.84 -21.59
N PRO A 315 -11.11 4.16 -22.82
CA PRO A 315 -12.45 3.81 -23.28
C PRO A 315 -12.57 2.30 -23.59
N ASN A 316 -13.79 1.78 -23.58
CA ASN A 316 -14.05 0.38 -23.93
C ASN A 316 -13.57 -0.01 -25.34
N ASP A 317 -13.71 0.86 -26.35
CA ASP A 317 -13.25 0.64 -27.73
C ASP A 317 -12.07 1.54 -28.08
N VAL A 318 -10.88 1.17 -27.59
CA VAL A 318 -9.64 1.95 -27.82
C VAL A 318 -9.35 2.10 -29.31
N ILE A 319 -9.48 1.04 -30.10
CA ILE A 319 -9.11 1.07 -31.53
C ILE A 319 -10.12 1.88 -32.36
N GLY A 320 -11.40 1.79 -32.02
CA GLY A 320 -12.43 2.60 -32.69
C GLY A 320 -12.23 4.10 -32.50
N ILE A 321 -11.70 4.49 -31.33
CA ILE A 321 -11.42 5.90 -30.98
C ILE A 321 -10.01 6.30 -31.40
N TYR A 322 -9.02 5.44 -31.16
CA TYR A 322 -7.60 5.67 -31.45
C TYR A 322 -7.03 4.60 -32.38
N PRO A 323 -7.27 4.69 -33.72
CA PRO A 323 -6.85 3.65 -34.69
C PRO A 323 -5.34 3.37 -34.74
N SER A 324 -4.50 4.25 -34.15
CA SER A 324 -3.06 4.04 -34.03
C SER A 324 -2.67 2.91 -33.08
N PHE A 325 -3.59 2.42 -32.26
CA PHE A 325 -3.38 1.26 -31.38
C PHE A 325 -3.65 -0.07 -32.06
N ALA A 326 -4.18 -0.10 -33.30
CA ALA A 326 -4.41 -1.35 -34.03
C ALA A 326 -3.12 -2.19 -34.13
N GLY A 327 -3.22 -3.47 -33.78
CA GLY A 327 -2.10 -4.42 -33.69
C GLY A 327 -1.23 -4.26 -32.42
N ARG A 328 -1.65 -3.44 -31.46
CA ARG A 328 -0.93 -3.18 -30.20
C ARG A 328 -1.79 -3.43 -28.96
N MET A 329 -2.98 -3.93 -29.14
CA MET A 329 -3.88 -4.28 -28.03
C MET A 329 -3.79 -5.76 -27.68
N GLY A 330 -4.07 -6.05 -26.44
CA GLY A 330 -4.16 -7.38 -25.89
C GLY A 330 -4.94 -7.40 -24.59
N TYR A 331 -5.02 -8.54 -23.98
CA TYR A 331 -5.63 -8.69 -22.66
C TYR A 331 -4.95 -9.79 -21.85
N ILE A 332 -5.05 -9.70 -20.54
CA ILE A 332 -4.53 -10.69 -19.60
C ILE A 332 -5.70 -11.46 -19.02
N CYS A 333 -5.71 -12.76 -19.26
CA CYS A 333 -6.69 -13.66 -18.66
C CYS A 333 -6.08 -14.33 -17.42
N GLU A 334 -6.81 -14.26 -16.33
CA GLU A 334 -6.48 -14.87 -15.06
C GLU A 334 -7.42 -16.04 -14.77
N TYR A 335 -6.89 -17.05 -14.09
CA TYR A 335 -7.62 -18.27 -13.74
C TYR A 335 -7.28 -18.68 -12.32
N ASP A 336 -8.31 -18.98 -11.53
CA ASP A 336 -8.15 -19.69 -10.26
C ASP A 336 -7.65 -21.12 -10.55
N ARG A 337 -6.94 -21.69 -9.61
CA ARG A 337 -6.52 -23.10 -9.69
C ARG A 337 -7.59 -24.07 -9.24
#